data_d4a13d517db3f6902dabdb1f68a7eb58
#
_entry.id   d4a13d517db3f6902dabdb1f68a7eb58
#
_cell.length_a   1.000
_cell.length_b   1.000
_cell.length_c   1.000
_cell.angle_alpha   90.00
_cell.angle_beta   90.00
_cell.angle_gamma   90.00
#
_symmetry.space_group_name_H-M   'P 1'
#
loop_
_entity.id
_entity.type
_entity.pdbx_description
1 polymer ?
#
loop_
_entity_poly.entity_id
_entity_poly.type
_entity_poly.pdbx_seq_one_letter_code
_entity_poly.pdbx_strand_id
1 'polypeptide(L)'
;MAEPTLLPERLQYRPTKIELDESIEKAKATLLKKIKRSVYVYRVDCGGCNGCEIEIFGSITPVFDVERFGIKVVPSPRHADVLLYTGAVTRAMRMPALRAFEAAPDPKIVVSYGACGCTGGIFYDNYCVWGGTDKILPVDVYILSLIHISEPTRP
;
A
#
# COMPACT_ATOMS: atom_id res chain seq x y z
N MET A 1 -4.34 -33.04 -3.60
CA MET A 1 -4.56 -31.60 -3.52
C MET A 1 -5.74 -31.40 -2.60
N ALA A 2 -5.54 -30.84 -1.39
CA ALA A 2 -6.64 -30.56 -0.47
C ALA A 2 -7.37 -29.33 -0.98
N GLU A 3 -8.70 -29.44 -1.15
CA GLU A 3 -9.53 -28.28 -1.46
C GLU A 3 -9.33 -27.19 -0.40
N PRO A 4 -9.24 -25.91 -0.80
CA PRO A 4 -9.14 -24.82 0.16
C PRO A 4 -10.39 -24.85 1.04
N THR A 5 -10.19 -25.01 2.34
CA THR A 5 -11.25 -24.99 3.34
C THR A 5 -12.07 -23.72 3.15
N LEU A 6 -13.31 -23.88 2.71
CA LEU A 6 -14.23 -22.76 2.51
C LEU A 6 -14.40 -22.00 3.82
N LEU A 7 -13.98 -20.75 3.83
CA LEU A 7 -14.21 -19.85 4.96
C LEU A 7 -15.72 -19.70 5.17
N PRO A 8 -16.19 -19.58 6.43
CA PRO A 8 -17.60 -19.35 6.71
C PRO A 8 -18.15 -18.19 5.88
N GLU A 9 -19.37 -18.33 5.39
CA GLU A 9 -20.04 -17.41 4.46
C GLU A 9 -19.99 -15.94 4.90
N ARG A 10 -20.06 -15.69 6.20
CA ARG A 10 -19.87 -14.35 6.81
C ARG A 10 -18.49 -13.73 6.59
N LEU A 11 -17.47 -14.50 6.24
CA LEU A 11 -16.11 -14.02 5.92
C LEU A 11 -15.88 -13.92 4.41
N GLN A 12 -16.79 -14.43 3.60
CA GLN A 12 -16.75 -14.36 2.14
C GLN A 12 -17.39 -13.08 1.58
N TYR A 13 -18.07 -12.30 2.41
CA TYR A 13 -19.01 -11.24 2.02
C TYR A 13 -18.40 -9.91 1.58
N ARG A 14 -17.14 -9.80 1.22
CA ARG A 14 -16.66 -8.58 0.56
C ARG A 14 -16.14 -8.89 -0.83
N PRO A 15 -16.45 -8.02 -1.81
CA PRO A 15 -15.86 -8.15 -3.14
C PRO A 15 -14.35 -8.24 -3.00
N THR A 16 -13.74 -9.06 -3.81
CA THR A 16 -12.30 -9.31 -3.79
C THR A 16 -11.49 -8.06 -4.13
N LYS A 17 -12.14 -7.10 -4.80
CA LYS A 17 -11.56 -5.83 -5.22
C LYS A 17 -12.58 -4.72 -5.08
N ILE A 18 -12.15 -3.55 -4.62
CA ILE A 18 -12.93 -2.32 -4.60
C ILE A 18 -12.77 -1.65 -5.97
N GLU A 19 -13.88 -1.39 -6.63
CA GLU A 19 -13.91 -0.59 -7.86
C GLU A 19 -14.13 0.89 -7.49
N LEU A 20 -13.46 1.78 -8.20
CA LEU A 20 -13.55 3.22 -7.97
C LEU A 20 -14.53 3.85 -8.95
N ASP A 21 -15.27 4.84 -8.46
CA ASP A 21 -16.12 5.67 -9.31
C ASP A 21 -15.28 6.58 -10.21
N GLU A 22 -15.73 6.83 -11.44
CA GLU A 22 -15.06 7.70 -12.41
C GLU A 22 -14.82 9.12 -11.87
N SER A 23 -15.69 9.63 -11.00
CA SER A 23 -15.54 10.93 -10.35
C SER A 23 -14.31 10.99 -9.47
N ILE A 24 -14.01 9.90 -8.77
CA ILE A 24 -12.83 9.76 -7.89
C ILE A 24 -11.55 9.69 -8.73
N GLU A 25 -11.57 8.98 -9.86
CA GLU A 25 -10.41 8.93 -10.76
C GLU A 25 -10.07 10.30 -11.34
N LYS A 26 -11.06 11.07 -11.76
CA LYS A 26 -10.88 12.47 -12.23
C LYS A 26 -10.34 13.37 -11.13
N ALA A 27 -10.84 13.21 -9.90
CA ALA A 27 -10.35 13.96 -8.75
C ALA A 27 -8.89 13.59 -8.42
N LYS A 28 -8.49 12.32 -8.50
CA LYS A 28 -7.10 11.87 -8.32
C LYS A 28 -6.17 12.47 -9.36
N ALA A 29 -6.55 12.46 -10.63
CA ALA A 29 -5.75 13.06 -11.71
C ALA A 29 -5.53 14.56 -11.47
N THR A 30 -6.54 15.26 -10.95
CA THR A 30 -6.46 16.67 -10.60
C THR A 30 -5.55 16.89 -9.38
N LEU A 31 -5.64 16.02 -8.38
CA LEU A 31 -4.82 16.06 -7.18
C LEU A 31 -3.34 15.91 -7.53
N LEU A 32 -2.99 14.90 -8.33
CA LEU A 32 -1.61 14.65 -8.79
C LEU A 32 -1.00 15.87 -9.51
N LYS A 33 -1.81 16.60 -10.28
CA LYS A 33 -1.34 17.82 -10.98
C LYS A 33 -1.23 19.04 -10.08
N LYS A 34 -1.99 19.10 -8.99
CA LYS A 34 -2.12 20.29 -8.13
C LYS A 34 -1.42 20.17 -6.78
N ILE A 35 -0.80 19.04 -6.44
CA ILE A 35 -0.07 18.92 -5.18
C ILE A 35 1.14 19.86 -5.21
N LYS A 36 0.93 21.07 -4.67
CA LYS A 36 1.97 22.06 -4.39
C LYS A 36 2.14 22.30 -2.90
N ARG A 37 1.49 21.47 -2.07
CA ARG A 37 1.51 21.52 -0.60
C ARG A 37 2.18 20.26 -0.04
N SER A 38 2.37 20.25 1.27
CA SER A 38 2.82 19.04 1.98
C SER A 38 1.86 17.87 1.75
N VAL A 39 2.44 16.68 1.57
CA VAL A 39 1.73 15.42 1.36
C VAL A 39 1.79 14.60 2.64
N TYR A 40 0.64 14.15 3.10
CA TYR A 40 0.52 13.31 4.28
C TYR A 40 0.44 11.84 3.88
N VAL A 41 1.39 11.05 4.37
CA VAL A 41 1.53 9.63 4.02
C VAL A 41 1.19 8.77 5.24
N TYR A 42 0.30 7.81 5.05
CA TYR A 42 0.01 6.78 6.03
C TYR A 42 0.49 5.42 5.51
N ARG A 43 1.32 4.74 6.29
CA ARG A 43 1.80 3.40 5.95
C ARG A 43 0.87 2.32 6.50
N VAL A 44 0.54 1.35 5.66
CA VAL A 44 -0.23 0.16 6.02
C VAL A 44 0.66 -1.06 5.81
N ASP A 45 1.01 -1.73 6.90
CA ASP A 45 1.72 -2.99 6.85
C ASP A 45 0.73 -4.14 6.63
N CYS A 46 0.90 -4.89 5.55
CA CYS A 46 0.05 -6.02 5.20
C CYS A 46 0.68 -7.38 5.52
N GLY A 47 1.80 -7.38 6.23
CA GLY A 47 2.54 -8.59 6.60
C GLY A 47 3.89 -8.67 5.88
N GLY A 48 4.72 -7.64 6.08
CA GLY A 48 6.05 -7.55 5.52
C GLY A 48 7.14 -8.15 6.39
N CYS A 49 8.35 -8.21 5.84
CA CYS A 49 9.57 -8.63 6.52
C CYS A 49 10.34 -7.47 7.16
N ASN A 50 9.76 -6.28 7.25
CA ASN A 50 10.36 -5.01 7.67
C ASN A 50 11.45 -4.44 6.75
N GLY A 51 11.76 -5.05 5.62
CA GLY A 51 12.72 -4.50 4.67
C GLY A 51 12.27 -3.15 4.09
N CYS A 52 11.04 -3.09 3.60
CA CYS A 52 10.43 -1.86 3.11
C CYS A 52 10.29 -0.78 4.19
N GLU A 53 9.94 -1.20 5.41
CA GLU A 53 9.77 -0.32 6.56
C GLU A 53 11.08 0.37 6.96
N ILE A 54 12.16 -0.38 7.01
CA ILE A 54 13.48 0.16 7.36
C ILE A 54 13.88 1.26 6.36
N GLU A 55 13.60 1.06 5.08
CA GLU A 55 13.91 2.07 4.07
C GLU A 55 13.00 3.29 4.15
N ILE A 56 11.70 3.09 4.31
CA ILE A 56 10.75 4.19 4.49
C ILE A 56 11.13 5.03 5.71
N PHE A 57 11.44 4.39 6.84
CA PHE A 57 11.89 5.10 8.05
C PHE A 57 13.29 5.68 7.89
N GLY A 58 14.16 5.00 7.14
CA GLY A 58 15.48 5.54 6.79
C GLY A 58 15.37 6.87 6.03
N SER A 59 14.39 7.01 5.15
CA SER A 59 14.16 8.23 4.39
C SER A 59 13.76 9.44 5.25
N ILE A 60 13.18 9.20 6.43
CA ILE A 60 12.76 10.23 7.38
C ILE A 60 13.93 10.68 8.27
N THR A 61 15.01 9.89 8.30
CA THR A 61 16.18 10.23 9.11
C THR A 61 16.82 11.55 8.64
N PRO A 62 17.59 12.24 9.52
CA PRO A 62 18.23 13.51 9.18
C PRO A 62 19.17 13.48 7.97
N VAL A 63 19.64 12.29 7.57
CA VAL A 63 20.52 12.13 6.40
C VAL A 63 19.77 12.38 5.10
N PHE A 64 18.54 11.83 4.97
CA PHE A 64 17.72 11.98 3.76
C PHE A 64 16.68 13.07 3.91
N ASP A 65 16.12 13.21 5.11
CA ASP A 65 15.22 14.28 5.53
C ASP A 65 14.09 14.57 4.50
N VAL A 66 13.30 13.55 4.22
CA VAL A 66 12.17 13.64 3.28
C VAL A 66 11.15 14.68 3.72
N GLU A 67 11.07 14.98 5.02
CA GLU A 67 10.13 15.98 5.55
C GLU A 67 10.43 17.39 5.03
N ARG A 68 11.68 17.72 4.72
CA ARG A 68 12.03 19.03 4.11
C ARG A 68 11.40 19.23 2.73
N PHE A 69 11.05 18.15 2.04
CA PHE A 69 10.33 18.19 0.76
C PHE A 69 8.82 18.25 0.93
N GLY A 70 8.34 18.33 2.17
CA GLY A 70 6.93 18.42 2.47
C GLY A 70 6.20 17.08 2.55
N ILE A 71 6.92 15.97 2.69
CA ILE A 71 6.33 14.66 2.89
C ILE A 71 6.32 14.36 4.39
N LYS A 72 5.12 14.16 4.96
CA LYS A 72 4.95 13.88 6.40
C LYS A 72 4.24 12.56 6.62
N VAL A 73 4.76 11.77 7.54
CA VAL A 73 4.10 10.55 8.00
C VAL A 73 3.07 10.88 9.07
N VAL A 74 1.89 10.35 8.92
CA VAL A 74 0.78 10.56 9.87
C VAL A 74 0.37 9.25 10.55
N PRO A 75 -0.06 9.31 11.81
CA PRO A 75 -0.41 8.11 12.58
C PRO A 75 -1.81 7.56 12.27
N SER A 76 -2.60 8.25 11.46
CA SER A 76 -3.98 7.85 11.15
C SER A 76 -4.28 7.96 9.66
N PRO A 77 -4.97 6.97 9.08
CA PRO A 77 -5.38 7.02 7.67
C PRO A 77 -6.34 8.17 7.37
N ARG A 78 -7.07 8.68 8.37
CA ARG A 78 -8.03 9.78 8.21
C ARG A 78 -7.38 11.12 7.84
N HIS A 79 -6.09 11.26 8.06
CA HIS A 79 -5.32 12.48 7.75
C HIS A 79 -4.40 12.30 6.55
N ALA A 80 -4.45 11.13 5.89
CA ALA A 80 -3.55 10.79 4.82
C ALA A 80 -4.10 11.19 3.45
N ASP A 81 -3.25 11.76 2.62
CA ASP A 81 -3.48 11.96 1.20
C ASP A 81 -3.00 10.73 0.39
N VAL A 82 -1.97 10.05 0.91
CA VAL A 82 -1.37 8.87 0.30
C VAL A 82 -1.37 7.70 1.27
N LEU A 83 -1.87 6.58 0.82
CA LEU A 83 -1.81 5.30 1.53
C LEU A 83 -0.70 4.45 0.93
N LEU A 84 0.32 4.14 1.72
CA LEU A 84 1.47 3.36 1.33
C LEU A 84 1.36 1.94 1.88
N TYR A 85 1.03 0.99 1.02
CA TYR A 85 0.88 -0.42 1.37
C TYR A 85 2.19 -1.18 1.18
N THR A 86 2.64 -1.86 2.23
CA THR A 86 3.87 -2.66 2.24
C THR A 86 3.57 -4.11 2.58
N GLY A 87 4.43 -5.02 2.14
CA GLY A 87 4.32 -6.44 2.43
C GLY A 87 3.26 -7.18 1.61
N ALA A 88 3.38 -8.50 1.55
CA ALA A 88 2.38 -9.36 0.95
C ALA A 88 1.10 -9.37 1.80
N VAL A 89 -0.06 -9.26 1.15
CA VAL A 89 -1.32 -9.21 1.89
C VAL A 89 -1.61 -10.55 2.53
N THR A 90 -1.42 -10.62 3.85
CA THR A 90 -1.79 -11.80 4.61
C THR A 90 -3.30 -11.87 4.83
N ARG A 91 -3.81 -13.08 5.08
CA ARG A 91 -5.24 -13.27 5.37
C ARG A 91 -5.69 -12.49 6.60
N ALA A 92 -4.84 -12.40 7.62
CA ALA A 92 -5.11 -11.64 8.84
C ALA A 92 -5.17 -10.13 8.58
N MET A 93 -4.26 -9.60 7.75
CA MET A 93 -4.15 -8.16 7.48
C MET A 93 -5.07 -7.65 6.37
N ARG A 94 -5.75 -8.53 5.64
CA ARG A 94 -6.70 -8.13 4.61
C ARG A 94 -7.77 -7.18 5.13
N MET A 95 -8.43 -7.52 6.22
CA MET A 95 -9.51 -6.67 6.79
C MET A 95 -9.00 -5.34 7.35
N PRO A 96 -7.91 -5.30 8.14
CA PRO A 96 -7.30 -4.04 8.54
C PRO A 96 -6.90 -3.14 7.36
N ALA A 97 -6.33 -3.72 6.29
CA ALA A 97 -5.94 -2.98 5.10
C ALA A 97 -7.15 -2.34 4.39
N LEU A 98 -8.25 -3.08 4.24
CA LEU A 98 -9.51 -2.56 3.69
C LEU A 98 -10.08 -1.43 4.55
N ARG A 99 -10.10 -1.61 5.87
CA ARG A 99 -10.59 -0.58 6.81
C ARG A 99 -9.75 0.70 6.77
N ALA A 100 -8.43 0.58 6.61
CA ALA A 100 -7.55 1.72 6.45
C ALA A 100 -7.88 2.49 5.16
N PHE A 101 -8.16 1.77 4.07
CA PHE A 101 -8.59 2.37 2.82
C PHE A 101 -9.93 3.10 2.95
N GLU A 102 -10.93 2.47 3.57
CA GLU A 102 -12.25 3.06 3.79
C GLU A 102 -12.20 4.30 4.72
N ALA A 103 -11.29 4.30 5.70
CA ALA A 103 -11.16 5.38 6.66
C ALA A 103 -10.44 6.62 6.11
N ALA A 104 -9.66 6.47 5.05
CA ALA A 104 -8.97 7.59 4.43
C ALA A 104 -9.95 8.44 3.60
N PRO A 105 -9.86 9.77 3.66
CA PRO A 105 -10.72 10.67 2.88
C PRO A 105 -10.46 10.56 1.38
N ASP A 106 -11.44 10.87 0.57
CA ASP A 106 -11.30 11.01 -0.87
C ASP A 106 -11.02 12.49 -1.24
N PRO A 107 -10.20 12.77 -2.25
CA PRO A 107 -9.42 11.84 -3.07
C PRO A 107 -8.13 11.38 -2.38
N LYS A 108 -7.81 10.09 -2.50
CA LYS A 108 -6.61 9.46 -1.95
C LYS A 108 -5.83 8.73 -3.03
N ILE A 109 -4.52 8.63 -2.84
CA ILE A 109 -3.62 7.90 -3.72
C ILE A 109 -3.20 6.62 -3.02
N VAL A 110 -3.34 5.49 -3.69
CA VAL A 110 -2.93 4.18 -3.19
C VAL A 110 -1.64 3.75 -3.85
N VAL A 111 -0.60 3.59 -3.06
CA VAL A 111 0.72 3.18 -3.51
C VAL A 111 1.03 1.80 -2.95
N SER A 112 1.39 0.87 -3.82
CA SER A 112 1.92 -0.43 -3.44
C SER A 112 3.44 -0.41 -3.49
N TYR A 113 4.08 -0.72 -2.36
CA TYR A 113 5.51 -0.59 -2.18
C TYR A 113 6.19 -1.93 -1.93
N GLY A 114 7.28 -2.15 -2.65
CA GLY A 114 8.06 -3.38 -2.60
C GLY A 114 7.47 -4.52 -3.43
N ALA A 115 8.32 -5.50 -3.78
CA ALA A 115 7.90 -6.64 -4.59
C ALA A 115 6.78 -7.45 -3.93
N CYS A 116 6.80 -7.59 -2.60
CA CYS A 116 5.76 -8.28 -1.85
C CYS A 116 4.40 -7.55 -1.94
N GLY A 117 4.38 -6.23 -1.81
CA GLY A 117 3.17 -5.43 -1.97
C GLY A 117 2.64 -5.46 -3.40
N CYS A 118 3.52 -5.38 -4.39
CA CYS A 118 3.13 -5.31 -5.79
C CYS A 118 2.55 -6.62 -6.32
N THR A 119 3.21 -7.77 -6.02
CA THR A 119 2.85 -9.07 -6.62
C THR A 119 2.69 -10.21 -5.61
N GLY A 120 2.98 -9.97 -4.34
CA GLY A 120 3.13 -11.01 -3.33
C GLY A 120 4.60 -11.47 -3.15
N GLY A 121 5.51 -11.12 -4.07
CA GLY A 121 6.93 -11.45 -4.01
C GLY A 121 7.17 -12.95 -3.84
N ILE A 122 8.16 -13.30 -3.03
CA ILE A 122 8.49 -14.71 -2.71
C ILE A 122 7.41 -15.45 -1.92
N PHE A 123 6.43 -14.70 -1.36
CA PHE A 123 5.33 -15.27 -0.58
C PHE A 123 4.07 -15.49 -1.40
N TYR A 124 4.12 -15.26 -2.69
CA TYR A 124 2.97 -15.31 -3.62
C TYR A 124 2.13 -16.58 -3.50
N ASP A 125 2.76 -17.75 -3.38
CA ASP A 125 2.09 -19.06 -3.33
C ASP A 125 1.97 -19.62 -1.90
N ASN A 126 1.91 -18.76 -0.90
CA ASN A 126 1.76 -19.20 0.48
C ASN A 126 0.26 -19.24 0.87
N TYR A 127 -0.16 -20.32 1.56
CA TYR A 127 -1.54 -20.54 1.99
C TYR A 127 -2.12 -19.42 2.87
N CYS A 128 -1.29 -18.67 3.58
CA CYS A 128 -1.70 -17.57 4.45
C CYS A 128 -1.68 -16.19 3.77
N VAL A 129 -1.29 -16.10 2.50
CA VAL A 129 -1.14 -14.86 1.74
C VAL A 129 -2.18 -14.80 0.62
N TRP A 130 -2.73 -13.61 0.38
CA TRP A 130 -3.60 -13.32 -0.76
C TRP A 130 -2.81 -12.97 -2.03
N GLY A 131 -1.57 -12.51 -1.87
CA GLY A 131 -0.70 -12.01 -2.93
C GLY A 131 -0.48 -10.52 -2.84
N GLY A 132 -0.50 -9.81 -3.97
CA GLY A 132 -0.30 -8.37 -4.02
C GLY A 132 -1.47 -7.53 -3.52
N THR A 133 -1.22 -6.27 -3.27
CA THR A 133 -2.23 -5.29 -2.83
C THR A 133 -3.33 -5.09 -3.88
N ASP A 134 -3.00 -5.25 -5.17
CA ASP A 134 -3.90 -5.13 -6.30
C ASP A 134 -5.08 -6.13 -6.28
N LYS A 135 -4.92 -7.22 -5.54
CA LYS A 135 -5.98 -8.23 -5.38
C LYS A 135 -7.10 -7.80 -4.43
N ILE A 136 -6.84 -6.82 -3.58
CA ILE A 136 -7.80 -6.35 -2.56
C ILE A 136 -8.21 -4.89 -2.74
N LEU A 137 -7.35 -4.05 -3.34
CA LEU A 137 -7.54 -2.61 -3.47
C LEU A 137 -7.20 -2.15 -4.89
N PRO A 138 -7.80 -1.06 -5.36
CA PRO A 138 -7.32 -0.38 -6.54
C PRO A 138 -6.00 0.32 -6.23
N VAL A 139 -4.95 -0.03 -6.95
CA VAL A 139 -3.61 0.54 -6.79
C VAL A 139 -3.36 1.55 -7.90
N ASP A 140 -2.95 2.77 -7.52
CA ASP A 140 -2.65 3.85 -8.47
C ASP A 140 -1.19 3.83 -8.92
N VAL A 141 -0.28 3.50 -7.99
CA VAL A 141 1.17 3.53 -8.23
C VAL A 141 1.85 2.30 -7.65
N TYR A 142 2.74 1.70 -8.41
CA TYR A 142 3.59 0.60 -7.96
C TYR A 142 5.04 1.07 -7.84
N ILE A 143 5.62 0.89 -6.66
CA ILE A 143 7.03 1.16 -6.39
C ILE A 143 7.68 -0.18 -6.09
N LEU A 144 8.42 -0.73 -7.08
CA LEU A 144 8.88 -2.12 -7.03
C LEU A 144 9.99 -2.38 -6.02
N SER A 145 10.71 -1.42 -5.51
CA SER A 145 11.62 -1.65 -4.43
C SER A 145 12.87 -0.82 -4.38
N LEU A 146 13.27 -0.82 -3.24
CA LEU A 146 14.52 -0.70 -2.52
C LEU A 146 15.76 -1.00 -3.33
N ILE A 147 15.94 -2.27 -3.66
CA ILE A 147 17.18 -2.78 -4.23
C ILE A 147 17.27 -2.47 -5.73
N HIS A 148 16.14 -2.37 -6.42
CA HIS A 148 16.11 -2.19 -7.87
C HIS A 148 16.00 -0.72 -8.30
N ILE A 149 15.57 0.17 -7.41
CA ILE A 149 15.42 1.60 -7.70
C ILE A 149 16.50 2.43 -6.99
N SER A 150 16.81 2.10 -5.75
CA SER A 150 17.80 2.86 -4.97
C SER A 150 19.25 2.40 -5.16
N GLU A 151 19.48 1.22 -5.68
CA GLU A 151 20.82 0.73 -6.05
C GLU A 151 20.92 0.23 -7.51
N PRO A 152 20.61 1.04 -8.53
CA PRO A 152 20.75 0.62 -9.93
C PRO A 152 22.22 0.53 -10.37
N THR A 153 23.18 0.85 -9.49
CA THR A 153 24.60 1.07 -9.85
C THR A 153 25.59 0.18 -9.12
N ARG A 154 25.16 -0.93 -8.52
CA ARG A 154 26.15 -1.94 -8.13
C ARG A 154 26.62 -2.70 -9.36
N PRO A 155 27.93 -2.58 -9.73
CA PRO A 155 28.52 -3.34 -10.81
C PRO A 155 28.55 -4.83 -10.48
#